data_a6384ecbea8ed6423f99de427900c842
#
_entry.id   a6384ecbea8ed6423f99de427900c842
#
_cell.length_a   1.000
_cell.length_b   1.000
_cell.length_c   1.000
_cell.angle_alpha   90.00
_cell.angle_beta   90.00
_cell.angle_gamma   90.00
#
_symmetry.space_group_name_H-M   'P 1'
#
loop_
_entity.id
_entity.type
_entity.pdbx_description
1 polymer ?
#
loop_
_entity_poly.entity_id
_entity_poly.type
_entity_poly.pdbx_seq_one_letter_code
_entity_poly.pdbx_strand_id
1 'polypeptide(L)'
;MIHNNRSILNTNLAMISDVINVNEIKKVDPVFGQLSFDNHEQVVFCHDKDTGLKAIIGIHNTVLGPALGGTRMWNYANEWEALNDVLRLSRGMTFKAAITGLNLGGGKAVIIGDAKTQKTPELMKKFGEFVHSLSGKYITAEDVGMETADMDLVREVTPYVTGISEDKGGAGNPSPITAYGVYMGMKAAAKFKFGSDILEDKVVYVQGIGHVGESLVEHLTNEGAKVVIADINQERLNEVSKKYGASIYTGNDIYSENMDIYAPCALGATVNDETIYKLKAKVIAGAANNQLATEAIHGAVLQERGIVDAPDFLINAGGIINVYAELEGYDKHEIMRKTENIYNTTIEILESAAKNGITTNQAAVNIAKSRIEERKIANSK
;
A
#
# COMPACT_ATOMS: atom_id res chain seq x y z
N MET A 1 49.77 -18.69 41.49
CA MET A 1 48.64 -19.00 40.57
C MET A 1 47.79 -17.77 40.19
N ILE A 2 48.33 -16.56 40.21
CA ILE A 2 47.55 -15.32 39.86
C ILE A 2 48.10 -14.68 38.57
N HIS A 3 49.19 -15.15 37.99
CA HIS A 3 49.81 -14.56 36.79
C HIS A 3 49.25 -15.10 35.45
N ASN A 4 48.55 -16.23 35.42
CA ASN A 4 48.06 -16.82 34.17
C ASN A 4 46.68 -16.32 33.68
N ASN A 5 45.88 -15.68 34.56
CA ASN A 5 44.54 -15.23 34.13
C ASN A 5 44.55 -13.85 33.43
N ARG A 6 45.60 -13.06 33.59
CA ARG A 6 45.71 -11.76 32.85
C ARG A 6 46.14 -11.94 31.39
N SER A 7 46.89 -12.98 31.07
CA SER A 7 47.32 -13.26 29.70
C SER A 7 46.16 -13.77 28.83
N ILE A 8 45.28 -14.59 29.37
CA ILE A 8 44.10 -15.14 28.66
C ILE A 8 43.04 -14.07 28.42
N LEU A 9 42.83 -13.15 29.39
CA LEU A 9 41.88 -12.03 29.19
C LEU A 9 42.39 -11.04 28.15
N ASN A 10 43.69 -10.73 28.11
CA ASN A 10 44.27 -9.83 27.13
C ASN A 10 44.29 -10.45 25.72
N THR A 11 44.49 -11.78 25.60
CA THR A 11 44.42 -12.47 24.30
C THR A 11 43.01 -12.54 23.77
N ASN A 12 41.99 -12.70 24.61
CA ASN A 12 40.59 -12.69 24.19
C ASN A 12 40.11 -11.26 23.83
N LEU A 13 40.58 -10.23 24.52
CA LEU A 13 40.29 -8.84 24.16
C LEU A 13 40.99 -8.43 22.84
N ALA A 14 42.18 -8.93 22.56
CA ALA A 14 42.87 -8.71 21.28
C ALA A 14 42.13 -9.43 20.12
N MET A 15 41.66 -10.67 20.33
CA MET A 15 40.89 -11.37 19.32
C MET A 15 39.52 -10.72 19.02
N ILE A 16 38.90 -10.06 20.00
CA ILE A 16 37.65 -9.30 19.78
C ILE A 16 37.91 -7.98 19.05
N SER A 17 39.06 -7.34 19.27
CA SER A 17 39.43 -6.12 18.54
C SER A 17 39.82 -6.37 17.08
N ASP A 18 40.34 -7.56 16.76
CA ASP A 18 40.67 -7.92 15.37
C ASP A 18 39.46 -8.37 14.53
N VAL A 19 38.33 -8.68 15.17
CA VAL A 19 37.07 -9.09 14.47
C VAL A 19 36.18 -7.91 14.14
N ILE A 20 36.33 -6.76 14.78
CA ILE A 20 35.58 -5.54 14.46
C ILE A 20 36.57 -4.41 14.18
N ASN A 21 37.01 -4.29 12.94
CA ASN A 21 37.65 -3.07 12.47
C ASN A 21 36.56 -1.99 12.41
N VAL A 22 36.36 -1.27 13.50
CA VAL A 22 35.36 -0.19 13.65
C VAL A 22 35.54 0.91 12.60
N ASN A 23 36.70 0.95 11.93
CA ASN A 23 36.96 1.88 10.82
C ASN A 23 36.51 1.39 9.46
N GLU A 24 36.12 0.10 9.34
CA GLU A 24 35.52 -0.49 8.14
C GLU A 24 33.99 -0.67 8.20
N ILE A 25 33.34 -0.24 9.28
CA ILE A 25 31.90 -0.01 9.25
C ILE A 25 31.72 1.09 8.20
N LYS A 26 31.43 0.70 6.94
CA LYS A 26 30.91 1.62 5.93
C LYS A 26 29.90 2.48 6.66
N LYS A 27 29.97 3.80 6.55
CA LYS A 27 28.96 4.72 7.09
C LYS A 27 27.60 4.29 6.52
N VAL A 28 26.94 3.37 7.19
CA VAL A 28 25.54 3.08 6.96
C VAL A 28 24.84 4.24 7.63
N ASP A 29 24.02 4.96 6.88
CA ASP A 29 23.29 6.08 7.47
C ASP A 29 22.48 5.57 8.67
N PRO A 30 22.60 6.23 9.82
CA PRO A 30 21.84 5.83 11.00
C PRO A 30 20.34 5.89 10.71
N VAL A 31 19.51 5.19 11.50
CA VAL A 31 18.06 5.08 11.28
C VAL A 31 17.42 6.44 11.01
N PHE A 32 17.78 7.47 11.79
CA PHE A 32 17.26 8.83 11.61
C PHE A 32 17.82 9.57 10.38
N GLY A 33 18.87 9.08 9.75
CA GLY A 33 19.42 9.58 8.50
C GLY A 33 18.95 8.85 7.25
N GLN A 34 18.12 7.81 7.38
CA GLN A 34 17.54 7.11 6.24
C GLN A 34 16.65 8.03 5.42
N LEU A 35 16.76 7.99 4.09
CA LEU A 35 15.90 8.78 3.18
C LEU A 35 14.40 8.54 3.42
N SER A 36 14.04 7.33 3.82
CA SER A 36 12.65 6.95 4.11
C SER A 36 12.17 7.35 5.51
N PHE A 37 13.06 7.82 6.38
CA PHE A 37 12.68 8.33 7.70
C PHE A 37 12.08 9.74 7.55
N ASP A 38 10.79 9.87 7.87
CA ASP A 38 10.04 11.15 7.78
C ASP A 38 9.32 11.42 9.11
N ASN A 39 10.08 11.73 10.16
CA ASN A 39 9.58 12.02 11.51
C ASN A 39 8.67 10.91 12.08
N HIS A 40 9.01 9.64 11.86
CA HIS A 40 8.30 8.51 12.45
C HIS A 40 8.26 8.62 13.97
N GLU A 41 7.07 8.46 14.54
CA GLU A 41 6.88 8.54 15.99
C GLU A 41 7.59 7.40 16.73
N GLN A 42 7.60 6.20 16.14
CA GLN A 42 8.20 5.02 16.76
C GLN A 42 8.61 3.99 15.73
N VAL A 43 9.78 3.36 15.95
CA VAL A 43 10.25 2.17 15.23
C VAL A 43 10.64 1.13 16.25
N VAL A 44 10.06 -0.07 16.16
CA VAL A 44 10.23 -1.15 17.15
C VAL A 44 10.84 -2.36 16.45
N PHE A 45 11.98 -2.82 16.94
CA PHE A 45 12.61 -4.07 16.50
C PHE A 45 12.15 -5.20 17.43
N CYS A 46 11.54 -6.22 16.85
CA CYS A 46 10.98 -7.37 17.54
C CYS A 46 11.82 -8.60 17.22
N HIS A 47 12.28 -9.30 18.24
CA HIS A 47 13.05 -10.54 18.08
C HIS A 47 12.63 -11.57 19.11
N ASP A 48 12.45 -12.81 18.68
CA ASP A 48 12.23 -13.94 19.56
C ASP A 48 13.03 -15.15 19.05
N LYS A 49 13.90 -15.68 19.90
CA LYS A 49 14.82 -16.76 19.53
C LYS A 49 14.09 -18.08 19.33
N ASP A 50 13.07 -18.35 20.13
CA ASP A 50 12.42 -19.66 20.18
C ASP A 50 11.53 -19.90 18.95
N THR A 51 10.83 -18.85 18.49
CA THR A 51 10.02 -18.88 17.26
C THR A 51 10.81 -18.49 16.01
N GLY A 52 12.00 -17.92 16.16
CA GLY A 52 12.80 -17.36 15.07
C GLY A 52 12.28 -16.03 14.53
N LEU A 53 11.34 -15.38 15.22
CA LEU A 53 10.77 -14.11 14.79
C LEU A 53 11.82 -13.02 14.71
N LYS A 54 11.87 -12.33 13.57
CA LYS A 54 12.56 -11.07 13.34
C LYS A 54 11.60 -10.13 12.65
N ALA A 55 11.15 -9.07 13.32
CA ALA A 55 10.20 -8.13 12.75
C ALA A 55 10.56 -6.68 13.11
N ILE A 56 10.08 -5.75 12.28
CA ILE A 56 10.20 -4.32 12.52
C ILE A 56 8.79 -3.72 12.38
N ILE A 57 8.34 -2.97 13.38
CA ILE A 57 7.08 -2.23 13.35
C ILE A 57 7.41 -0.74 13.25
N GLY A 58 6.95 -0.08 12.19
CA GLY A 58 7.05 1.37 12.01
C GLY A 58 5.71 2.04 12.28
N ILE A 59 5.69 2.99 13.21
CA ILE A 59 4.56 3.90 13.47
C ILE A 59 5.00 5.27 12.95
N HIS A 60 4.41 5.69 11.83
CA HIS A 60 4.78 6.99 11.25
C HIS A 60 4.05 8.14 11.93
N ASN A 61 2.73 8.04 12.11
CA ASN A 61 1.94 9.14 12.66
C ASN A 61 0.65 8.62 13.30
N THR A 62 0.26 9.18 14.45
CA THR A 62 -0.98 8.83 15.18
C THR A 62 -1.87 10.04 15.45
N VAL A 63 -1.64 11.19 14.83
CA VAL A 63 -2.42 12.43 15.05
C VAL A 63 -3.90 12.27 14.73
N LEU A 64 -4.24 11.51 13.68
CA LEU A 64 -5.63 11.25 13.29
C LEU A 64 -6.28 10.09 14.06
N GLY A 65 -5.49 9.21 14.67
CA GLY A 65 -5.94 8.01 15.38
C GLY A 65 -4.86 6.94 15.42
N PRO A 66 -5.19 5.73 15.87
CA PRO A 66 -4.21 4.64 15.93
C PRO A 66 -3.60 4.36 14.57
N ALA A 67 -2.31 4.05 14.54
CA ALA A 67 -1.60 3.72 13.32
C ALA A 67 -2.09 2.36 12.78
N LEU A 68 -2.66 2.33 11.58
CA LEU A 68 -3.08 1.10 10.93
C LEU A 68 -2.19 0.78 9.74
N GLY A 69 -1.85 -0.49 9.55
CA GLY A 69 -1.19 -0.99 8.36
C GLY A 69 -0.84 -2.46 8.45
N GLY A 70 -0.89 -3.14 7.29
CA GLY A 70 -0.68 -4.57 7.21
C GLY A 70 0.74 -5.01 7.54
N THR A 71 0.89 -6.26 7.94
CA THR A 71 2.17 -6.92 8.16
C THR A 71 2.58 -7.65 6.88
N ARG A 72 3.79 -7.38 6.41
CA ARG A 72 4.40 -8.06 5.27
C ARG A 72 5.43 -9.07 5.76
N MET A 73 5.36 -10.31 5.27
CA MET A 73 6.45 -11.26 5.46
C MET A 73 7.18 -11.47 4.15
N TRP A 74 8.47 -11.13 4.13
CA TRP A 74 9.27 -11.14 2.92
C TRP A 74 10.71 -11.54 3.18
N ASN A 75 11.31 -12.21 2.21
CA ASN A 75 12.71 -12.61 2.28
C ASN A 75 13.63 -11.46 1.86
N TYR A 76 13.78 -10.47 2.75
CA TYR A 76 14.64 -9.32 2.54
C TYR A 76 16.12 -9.74 2.45
N ALA A 77 16.87 -9.11 1.57
CA ALA A 77 18.29 -9.38 1.42
C ALA A 77 19.11 -9.01 2.68
N ASN A 78 18.64 -8.05 3.45
CA ASN A 78 19.23 -7.61 4.70
C ASN A 78 18.24 -6.79 5.55
N GLU A 79 18.60 -6.51 6.80
CA GLU A 79 17.75 -5.77 7.74
C GLU A 79 17.56 -4.29 7.35
N TRP A 80 18.48 -3.69 6.59
CA TRP A 80 18.34 -2.32 6.10
C TRP A 80 17.28 -2.19 5.02
N GLU A 81 17.17 -3.18 4.15
CA GLU A 81 16.08 -3.24 3.17
C GLU A 81 14.72 -3.35 3.86
N ALA A 82 14.61 -4.22 4.88
CA ALA A 82 13.41 -4.36 5.69
C ALA A 82 13.06 -3.06 6.44
N LEU A 83 14.04 -2.40 7.03
CA LEU A 83 13.85 -1.11 7.70
C LEU A 83 13.39 -0.03 6.72
N ASN A 84 14.04 0.09 5.56
CA ASN A 84 13.64 1.06 4.54
C ASN A 84 12.21 0.82 4.06
N ASP A 85 11.83 -0.44 3.87
CA ASP A 85 10.47 -0.80 3.42
C ASP A 85 9.41 -0.45 4.48
N VAL A 86 9.64 -0.77 5.76
CA VAL A 86 8.69 -0.45 6.84
C VAL A 86 8.53 1.05 7.03
N LEU A 87 9.61 1.84 6.92
CA LEU A 87 9.54 3.30 7.02
C LEU A 87 8.73 3.89 5.86
N ARG A 88 9.07 3.52 4.64
CA ARG A 88 8.37 3.99 3.43
C ARG A 88 6.88 3.62 3.45
N LEU A 89 6.56 2.37 3.80
CA LEU A 89 5.19 1.87 3.78
C LEU A 89 4.34 2.47 4.92
N SER A 90 4.87 2.63 6.13
CA SER A 90 4.13 3.24 7.25
C SER A 90 3.80 4.72 6.97
N ARG A 91 4.72 5.45 6.33
CA ARG A 91 4.47 6.81 5.84
C ARG A 91 3.35 6.82 4.78
N GLY A 92 3.40 5.90 3.82
CA GLY A 92 2.35 5.74 2.80
C GLY A 92 0.97 5.49 3.42
N MET A 93 0.90 4.63 4.44
CA MET A 93 -0.36 4.37 5.16
C MET A 93 -0.93 5.62 5.85
N THR A 94 -0.08 6.49 6.41
CA THR A 94 -0.53 7.77 6.98
C THR A 94 -1.24 8.63 5.94
N PHE A 95 -0.64 8.81 4.77
CA PHE A 95 -1.25 9.64 3.71
C PHE A 95 -2.48 8.99 3.13
N LYS A 96 -2.47 7.66 2.98
CA LYS A 96 -3.64 6.89 2.53
C LYS A 96 -4.83 7.04 3.49
N ALA A 97 -4.62 6.89 4.79
CA ALA A 97 -5.66 7.10 5.80
C ALA A 97 -6.15 8.56 5.85
N ALA A 98 -5.21 9.52 5.76
CA ALA A 98 -5.54 10.94 5.78
C ALA A 98 -6.38 11.36 4.57
N ILE A 99 -5.97 11.01 3.35
CA ILE A 99 -6.66 11.42 2.13
C ILE A 99 -8.05 10.77 1.98
N THR A 100 -8.24 9.56 2.51
CA THR A 100 -9.55 8.88 2.51
C THR A 100 -10.51 9.36 3.59
N GLY A 101 -10.11 10.32 4.41
CA GLY A 101 -10.99 10.86 5.45
C GLY A 101 -11.15 9.94 6.68
N LEU A 102 -10.28 8.94 6.88
CA LEU A 102 -10.35 8.03 8.03
C LEU A 102 -9.66 8.62 9.27
N ASN A 103 -10.18 8.29 10.45
CA ASN A 103 -9.57 8.68 11.72
C ASN A 103 -8.52 7.65 12.16
N LEU A 104 -7.54 7.45 11.30
CA LEU A 104 -6.42 6.54 11.48
C LEU A 104 -5.10 7.24 11.21
N GLY A 105 -4.10 6.86 11.96
CA GLY A 105 -2.71 7.10 11.63
C GLY A 105 -2.17 6.08 10.65
N GLY A 106 -0.85 6.10 10.42
CA GLY A 106 -0.19 5.17 9.53
C GLY A 106 0.90 4.37 10.23
N GLY A 107 0.80 3.07 10.11
CA GLY A 107 1.79 2.11 10.56
C GLY A 107 2.07 1.04 9.51
N LYS A 108 3.08 0.25 9.74
CA LYS A 108 3.43 -0.93 8.95
C LYS A 108 4.26 -1.87 9.80
N ALA A 109 4.16 -3.16 9.52
CA ALA A 109 5.12 -4.13 10.04
C ALA A 109 5.73 -4.94 8.92
N VAL A 110 6.96 -5.37 9.11
CA VAL A 110 7.64 -6.34 8.26
C VAL A 110 8.19 -7.47 9.13
N ILE A 111 8.01 -8.71 8.67
CA ILE A 111 8.64 -9.91 9.23
C ILE A 111 9.69 -10.35 8.21
N ILE A 112 10.93 -10.53 8.66
CA ILE A 112 12.05 -10.95 7.83
C ILE A 112 12.07 -12.46 7.77
N GLY A 113 11.74 -13.04 6.62
CA GLY A 113 11.71 -14.47 6.40
C GLY A 113 10.90 -14.89 5.19
N ASP A 114 11.01 -16.14 4.82
CA ASP A 114 10.23 -16.75 3.73
C ASP A 114 8.87 -17.20 4.27
N ALA A 115 7.80 -16.55 3.82
CA ALA A 115 6.42 -16.86 4.21
C ALA A 115 5.98 -18.29 3.88
N LYS A 116 6.61 -18.95 2.88
CA LYS A 116 6.24 -20.31 2.48
C LYS A 116 6.87 -21.39 3.37
N THR A 117 8.02 -21.11 3.98
CA THR A 117 8.82 -22.13 4.67
C THR A 117 9.09 -21.83 6.14
N GLN A 118 8.95 -20.57 6.56
CA GLN A 118 9.31 -20.12 7.91
C GLN A 118 8.12 -19.61 8.73
N LYS A 119 6.95 -19.39 8.10
CA LYS A 119 5.75 -18.94 8.79
C LYS A 119 5.12 -20.09 9.59
N THR A 120 5.03 -19.94 10.91
CA THR A 120 4.40 -20.91 11.82
C THR A 120 3.35 -20.23 12.71
N PRO A 121 2.37 -20.98 13.25
CA PRO A 121 1.41 -20.46 14.20
C PRO A 121 2.05 -19.78 15.42
N GLU A 122 3.12 -20.36 15.96
CA GLU A 122 3.86 -19.85 17.11
C GLU A 122 4.52 -18.51 16.80
N LEU A 123 5.14 -18.39 15.60
CA LEU A 123 5.72 -17.14 15.13
C LEU A 123 4.65 -16.05 14.98
N MET A 124 3.47 -16.39 14.45
CA MET A 124 2.37 -15.44 14.30
C MET A 124 1.81 -14.96 15.64
N LYS A 125 1.62 -15.86 16.59
CA LYS A 125 1.19 -15.50 17.96
C LYS A 125 2.24 -14.64 18.65
N LYS A 126 3.53 -14.98 18.53
CA LYS A 126 4.62 -14.17 19.09
C LYS A 126 4.65 -12.76 18.48
N PHE A 127 4.46 -12.63 17.17
CA PHE A 127 4.30 -11.32 16.54
C PHE A 127 3.09 -10.56 17.13
N GLY A 128 1.95 -11.23 17.34
CA GLY A 128 0.77 -10.68 17.99
C GLY A 128 1.04 -10.15 19.41
N GLU A 129 1.87 -10.83 20.21
CA GLU A 129 2.30 -10.36 21.53
C GLU A 129 3.07 -9.03 21.45
N PHE A 130 3.97 -8.86 20.44
CA PHE A 130 4.65 -7.59 20.21
C PHE A 130 3.67 -6.49 19.78
N VAL A 131 2.70 -6.79 18.92
CA VAL A 131 1.63 -5.84 18.57
C VAL A 131 0.84 -5.45 19.82
N HIS A 132 0.49 -6.42 20.68
CA HIS A 132 -0.23 -6.18 21.94
C HIS A 132 0.52 -5.24 22.88
N SER A 133 1.84 -5.37 22.95
CA SER A 133 2.69 -4.52 23.80
C SER A 133 2.65 -3.04 23.45
N LEU A 134 2.21 -2.70 22.22
CA LEU A 134 2.03 -1.31 21.76
C LEU A 134 0.68 -0.71 22.20
N SER A 135 -0.13 -1.47 22.93
CA SER A 135 -1.36 -1.00 23.61
C SER A 135 -2.33 -0.26 22.70
N GLY A 136 -2.51 -0.72 21.46
CA GLY A 136 -3.43 -0.13 20.46
C GLY A 136 -2.85 1.05 19.67
N LYS A 137 -1.61 1.46 19.93
CA LYS A 137 -0.96 2.47 19.12
C LYS A 137 -0.77 2.03 17.66
N TYR A 138 -0.59 0.72 17.45
CA TYR A 138 -0.52 0.08 16.15
C TYR A 138 -1.57 -1.04 16.04
N ILE A 139 -2.28 -1.05 14.92
CA ILE A 139 -3.24 -2.08 14.54
C ILE A 139 -2.73 -2.73 13.26
N THR A 140 -2.57 -4.05 13.29
CA THR A 140 -2.08 -4.80 12.13
C THR A 140 -3.22 -5.33 11.25
N ALA A 141 -2.87 -5.71 10.02
CA ALA A 141 -3.73 -6.39 9.05
C ALA A 141 -2.88 -7.29 8.16
N GLU A 142 -3.49 -7.97 7.20
CA GLU A 142 -2.75 -8.73 6.19
C GLU A 142 -2.06 -7.81 5.16
N ASP A 143 -0.95 -8.28 4.62
CA ASP A 143 -0.24 -7.74 3.45
C ASP A 143 0.52 -8.90 2.75
N VAL A 144 1.43 -8.61 1.85
CA VAL A 144 2.21 -9.61 1.09
C VAL A 144 2.83 -10.67 2.01
N GLY A 145 2.64 -11.94 1.67
CA GLY A 145 3.14 -13.09 2.44
C GLY A 145 2.28 -13.46 3.65
N MET A 146 1.18 -12.74 3.88
CA MET A 146 0.23 -13.01 4.95
C MET A 146 -1.15 -13.36 4.38
N GLU A 147 -1.93 -14.08 5.15
CA GLU A 147 -3.28 -14.52 4.82
C GLU A 147 -4.22 -14.24 5.99
N THR A 148 -5.53 -14.25 5.75
CA THR A 148 -6.57 -14.06 6.78
C THR A 148 -6.38 -15.01 7.97
N ALA A 149 -5.98 -16.28 7.71
CA ALA A 149 -5.70 -17.26 8.77
C ALA A 149 -4.55 -16.84 9.70
N ASP A 150 -3.57 -16.09 9.19
CA ASP A 150 -2.48 -15.55 10.02
C ASP A 150 -3.00 -14.44 10.94
N MET A 151 -3.90 -13.59 10.44
CA MET A 151 -4.54 -12.54 11.25
C MET A 151 -5.44 -13.15 12.33
N ASP A 152 -6.08 -14.28 12.05
CA ASP A 152 -6.82 -15.06 13.03
C ASP A 152 -5.94 -15.57 14.17
N LEU A 153 -4.72 -16.03 13.88
CA LEU A 153 -3.75 -16.44 14.91
C LEU A 153 -3.26 -15.24 15.73
N VAL A 154 -3.03 -14.09 15.10
CA VAL A 154 -2.69 -12.85 15.79
C VAL A 154 -3.84 -12.42 16.70
N ARG A 155 -5.11 -12.57 16.26
CA ARG A 155 -6.30 -12.23 17.04
C ARG A 155 -6.43 -13.02 18.34
N GLU A 156 -5.91 -14.23 18.39
CA GLU A 156 -5.93 -15.04 19.62
C GLU A 156 -5.17 -14.39 20.78
N VAL A 157 -4.18 -13.53 20.51
CA VAL A 157 -3.31 -12.93 21.53
C VAL A 157 -3.44 -11.40 21.63
N THR A 158 -4.07 -10.74 20.66
CA THR A 158 -4.27 -9.28 20.68
C THR A 158 -5.57 -8.86 20.02
N PRO A 159 -6.30 -7.84 20.54
CA PRO A 159 -7.42 -7.24 19.83
C PRO A 159 -6.99 -6.27 18.72
N TYR A 160 -5.72 -5.91 18.62
CA TYR A 160 -5.21 -4.88 17.73
C TYR A 160 -4.83 -5.45 16.35
N VAL A 161 -5.80 -6.10 15.72
CA VAL A 161 -5.69 -6.72 14.39
C VAL A 161 -7.03 -6.63 13.67
N THR A 162 -6.96 -6.40 12.35
CA THR A 162 -8.10 -6.40 11.41
C THR A 162 -7.82 -7.32 10.23
N GLY A 163 -8.82 -7.52 9.34
CA GLY A 163 -8.68 -8.48 8.24
C GLY A 163 -8.75 -9.92 8.71
N ILE A 164 -9.47 -10.16 9.80
CA ILE A 164 -9.78 -11.49 10.32
C ILE A 164 -10.91 -12.14 9.51
N SER A 165 -11.13 -13.42 9.70
CA SER A 165 -12.22 -14.15 9.02
C SER A 165 -13.60 -13.63 9.40
N GLU A 166 -14.55 -13.69 8.47
CA GLU A 166 -15.92 -13.17 8.66
C GLU A 166 -16.65 -13.83 9.85
N ASP A 167 -16.45 -15.12 10.07
CA ASP A 167 -17.00 -15.87 11.19
C ASP A 167 -16.44 -15.40 12.55
N LYS A 168 -15.31 -14.68 12.56
CA LYS A 168 -14.72 -14.04 13.73
C LYS A 168 -14.98 -12.54 13.82
N GLY A 169 -15.84 -12.02 12.93
CA GLY A 169 -16.24 -10.61 12.91
C GLY A 169 -15.46 -9.72 11.95
N GLY A 170 -14.71 -10.30 11.02
CA GLY A 170 -14.03 -9.57 9.97
C GLY A 170 -14.95 -9.02 8.89
N ALA A 171 -14.49 -8.02 8.14
CA ALA A 171 -15.25 -7.37 7.07
C ALA A 171 -15.27 -8.15 5.74
N GLY A 172 -14.62 -9.32 5.68
CA GLY A 172 -14.57 -10.15 4.50
C GLY A 172 -13.63 -9.64 3.38
N ASN A 173 -13.82 -10.17 2.19
CA ASN A 173 -12.96 -9.86 1.04
C ASN A 173 -13.01 -8.38 0.65
N PRO A 174 -11.90 -7.62 0.76
CA PRO A 174 -11.87 -6.19 0.45
C PRO A 174 -11.85 -5.89 -1.06
N SER A 175 -11.68 -6.90 -1.93
CA SER A 175 -11.46 -6.69 -3.36
C SER A 175 -12.62 -6.00 -4.08
N PRO A 176 -13.90 -6.33 -3.82
CA PRO A 176 -15.02 -5.62 -4.45
C PRO A 176 -15.08 -4.14 -4.06
N ILE A 177 -14.82 -3.82 -2.79
CA ILE A 177 -14.81 -2.45 -2.29
C ILE A 177 -13.63 -1.66 -2.87
N THR A 178 -12.47 -2.31 -2.99
CA THR A 178 -11.29 -1.71 -3.65
C THR A 178 -11.58 -1.41 -5.12
N ALA A 179 -12.16 -2.36 -5.85
CA ALA A 179 -12.54 -2.17 -7.25
C ALA A 179 -13.55 -1.04 -7.43
N TYR A 180 -14.52 -0.93 -6.52
CA TYR A 180 -15.49 0.16 -6.54
C TYR A 180 -14.83 1.52 -6.30
N GLY A 181 -13.86 1.61 -5.38
CA GLY A 181 -13.07 2.82 -5.17
C GLY A 181 -12.28 3.24 -6.42
N VAL A 182 -11.64 2.28 -7.08
CA VAL A 182 -10.93 2.52 -8.36
C VAL A 182 -11.90 3.01 -9.44
N TYR A 183 -13.07 2.38 -9.55
CA TYR A 183 -14.12 2.77 -10.49
C TYR A 183 -14.60 4.22 -10.23
N MET A 184 -14.84 4.60 -8.98
CA MET A 184 -15.22 5.98 -8.61
C MET A 184 -14.11 6.99 -8.92
N GLY A 185 -12.86 6.66 -8.62
CA GLY A 185 -11.71 7.49 -8.98
C GLY A 185 -11.51 7.62 -10.49
N MET A 186 -11.76 6.54 -11.24
CA MET A 186 -11.73 6.54 -12.71
C MET A 186 -12.82 7.44 -13.30
N LYS A 187 -14.04 7.40 -12.78
CA LYS A 187 -15.15 8.30 -13.17
C LYS A 187 -14.79 9.76 -12.91
N ALA A 188 -14.20 10.06 -11.75
CA ALA A 188 -13.73 11.41 -11.43
C ALA A 188 -12.66 11.90 -12.41
N ALA A 189 -11.67 11.05 -12.71
CA ALA A 189 -10.63 11.38 -13.68
C ALA A 189 -11.20 11.55 -15.11
N ALA A 190 -12.17 10.72 -15.50
CA ALA A 190 -12.90 10.87 -16.76
C ALA A 190 -13.68 12.19 -16.82
N LYS A 191 -14.38 12.56 -15.72
CA LYS A 191 -15.06 13.87 -15.61
C LYS A 191 -14.11 15.03 -15.82
N PHE A 192 -12.95 14.97 -15.16
CA PHE A 192 -11.94 16.01 -15.28
C PHE A 192 -11.35 16.09 -16.68
N LYS A 193 -11.02 14.94 -17.31
CA LYS A 193 -10.36 14.88 -18.62
C LYS A 193 -11.29 15.10 -19.80
N PHE A 194 -12.48 14.50 -19.76
CA PHE A 194 -13.42 14.44 -20.88
C PHE A 194 -14.67 15.31 -20.68
N GLY A 195 -14.85 15.93 -19.51
CA GLY A 195 -16.03 16.72 -19.18
C GLY A 195 -17.25 15.91 -18.74
N SER A 196 -17.17 14.56 -18.81
CA SER A 196 -18.23 13.63 -18.40
C SER A 196 -17.64 12.47 -17.61
N ASP A 197 -18.35 12.02 -16.57
CA ASP A 197 -18.00 10.83 -15.78
C ASP A 197 -18.64 9.54 -16.32
N ILE A 198 -19.35 9.63 -17.45
CA ILE A 198 -19.94 8.46 -18.14
C ILE A 198 -18.82 7.71 -18.85
N LEU A 199 -18.69 6.40 -18.55
CA LEU A 199 -17.67 5.54 -19.14
C LEU A 199 -18.22 4.71 -20.31
N GLU A 200 -19.51 4.82 -20.63
CA GLU A 200 -20.09 4.19 -21.82
C GLU A 200 -19.26 4.57 -23.07
N ASP A 201 -18.98 3.57 -23.92
CA ASP A 201 -18.15 3.68 -25.12
C ASP A 201 -16.66 4.04 -24.91
N LYS A 202 -16.19 4.32 -23.71
CA LYS A 202 -14.77 4.52 -23.43
C LYS A 202 -13.99 3.22 -23.58
N VAL A 203 -12.84 3.31 -24.24
CA VAL A 203 -11.92 2.18 -24.40
C VAL A 203 -11.02 2.10 -23.18
N VAL A 204 -11.21 1.06 -22.35
CA VAL A 204 -10.49 0.86 -21.09
C VAL A 204 -9.66 -0.42 -21.16
N TYR A 205 -8.34 -0.27 -20.99
CA TYR A 205 -7.42 -1.41 -20.91
C TYR A 205 -7.11 -1.73 -19.44
N VAL A 206 -7.52 -2.91 -19.00
CA VAL A 206 -7.26 -3.41 -17.64
C VAL A 206 -6.13 -4.42 -17.68
N GLN A 207 -4.99 -4.06 -17.10
CA GLN A 207 -3.82 -4.94 -17.00
C GLN A 207 -3.75 -5.60 -15.62
N GLY A 208 -4.04 -6.89 -15.56
CA GLY A 208 -4.21 -7.68 -14.34
C GLY A 208 -5.67 -7.90 -14.00
N ILE A 209 -6.11 -9.15 -14.01
CA ILE A 209 -7.48 -9.56 -13.73
C ILE A 209 -7.56 -10.52 -12.53
N GLY A 210 -6.76 -10.22 -11.48
CA GLY A 210 -6.95 -10.79 -10.15
C GLY A 210 -8.30 -10.37 -9.56
N HIS A 211 -8.53 -10.60 -8.27
CA HIS A 211 -9.82 -10.32 -7.63
C HIS A 211 -10.31 -8.87 -7.81
N VAL A 212 -9.41 -7.89 -7.64
CA VAL A 212 -9.75 -6.47 -7.82
C VAL A 212 -9.99 -6.14 -9.29
N GLY A 213 -9.08 -6.60 -10.19
CA GLY A 213 -9.20 -6.33 -11.63
C GLY A 213 -10.46 -6.92 -12.23
N GLU A 214 -10.85 -8.15 -11.86
CA GLU A 214 -12.11 -8.76 -12.30
C GLU A 214 -13.31 -7.95 -11.84
N SER A 215 -13.37 -7.54 -10.54
CA SER A 215 -14.47 -6.73 -10.04
C SER A 215 -14.53 -5.35 -10.73
N LEU A 216 -13.37 -4.78 -11.11
CA LEU A 216 -13.34 -3.55 -11.90
C LEU A 216 -13.90 -3.77 -13.31
N VAL A 217 -13.54 -4.88 -13.97
CA VAL A 217 -14.10 -5.25 -15.28
C VAL A 217 -15.61 -5.34 -15.22
N GLU A 218 -16.18 -5.95 -14.15
CA GLU A 218 -17.63 -6.03 -13.95
C GLU A 218 -18.28 -4.63 -13.90
N HIS A 219 -17.74 -3.70 -13.12
CA HIS A 219 -18.27 -2.32 -13.07
C HIS A 219 -18.22 -1.62 -14.42
N LEU A 220 -17.10 -1.74 -15.13
CA LEU A 220 -16.88 -1.09 -16.41
C LEU A 220 -17.80 -1.65 -17.51
N THR A 221 -17.94 -2.96 -17.61
CA THR A 221 -18.81 -3.59 -18.60
C THR A 221 -20.28 -3.33 -18.32
N ASN A 222 -20.70 -3.29 -17.06
CA ASN A 222 -22.06 -2.93 -16.66
C ASN A 222 -22.42 -1.48 -17.03
N GLU A 223 -21.46 -0.56 -17.07
CA GLU A 223 -21.66 0.83 -17.52
C GLU A 223 -21.55 0.97 -19.05
N GLY A 224 -21.21 -0.10 -19.78
CA GLY A 224 -21.11 -0.06 -21.25
C GLY A 224 -19.75 0.39 -21.79
N ALA A 225 -18.70 0.37 -20.98
CA ALA A 225 -17.34 0.60 -21.44
C ALA A 225 -16.84 -0.52 -22.36
N LYS A 226 -15.97 -0.18 -23.33
CA LYS A 226 -15.29 -1.14 -24.20
C LYS A 226 -14.03 -1.64 -23.49
N VAL A 227 -14.15 -2.74 -22.75
CA VAL A 227 -13.08 -3.25 -21.89
C VAL A 227 -12.20 -4.24 -22.65
N VAL A 228 -10.89 -4.00 -22.58
CA VAL A 228 -9.83 -4.90 -23.06
C VAL A 228 -9.00 -5.35 -21.88
N ILE A 229 -8.86 -6.67 -21.69
CA ILE A 229 -8.17 -7.27 -20.55
C ILE A 229 -6.86 -7.93 -20.94
N ALA A 230 -5.84 -7.78 -20.09
CA ALA A 230 -4.53 -8.40 -20.24
C ALA A 230 -4.07 -9.00 -18.90
N ASP A 231 -3.57 -10.23 -18.94
CA ASP A 231 -2.99 -10.95 -17.80
C ASP A 231 -1.99 -11.99 -18.30
N ILE A 232 -1.13 -12.47 -17.43
CA ILE A 232 -0.21 -13.59 -17.75
C ILE A 232 -0.92 -14.94 -17.68
N ASN A 233 -2.07 -15.03 -17.01
CA ASN A 233 -2.87 -16.24 -16.84
C ASN A 233 -3.94 -16.32 -17.92
N GLN A 234 -3.70 -17.14 -18.95
CA GLN A 234 -4.61 -17.30 -20.10
C GLN A 234 -5.95 -17.94 -19.73
N GLU A 235 -5.97 -18.85 -18.77
CA GLU A 235 -7.21 -19.49 -18.30
C GLU A 235 -8.13 -18.44 -17.67
N ARG A 236 -7.57 -17.60 -16.82
CA ARG A 236 -8.28 -16.51 -16.17
C ARG A 236 -8.81 -15.47 -17.17
N LEU A 237 -8.01 -15.15 -18.20
CA LEU A 237 -8.46 -14.28 -19.30
C LEU A 237 -9.72 -14.83 -19.99
N ASN A 238 -9.72 -16.13 -20.28
CA ASN A 238 -10.86 -16.78 -20.95
C ASN A 238 -12.11 -16.78 -20.06
N GLU A 239 -11.96 -17.03 -18.75
CA GLU A 239 -13.07 -17.01 -17.79
C GLU A 239 -13.70 -15.61 -17.69
N VAL A 240 -12.89 -14.58 -17.46
CA VAL A 240 -13.36 -13.21 -17.28
C VAL A 240 -13.95 -12.65 -18.57
N SER A 241 -13.31 -12.92 -19.73
CA SER A 241 -13.84 -12.55 -21.05
C SER A 241 -15.22 -13.17 -21.31
N LYS A 242 -15.37 -14.46 -21.05
CA LYS A 242 -16.64 -15.17 -21.21
C LYS A 242 -17.73 -14.65 -20.26
N LYS A 243 -17.36 -14.31 -19.03
CA LYS A 243 -18.29 -13.89 -17.98
C LYS A 243 -18.83 -12.48 -18.23
N TYR A 244 -17.98 -11.55 -18.66
CA TYR A 244 -18.32 -10.14 -18.76
C TYR A 244 -18.32 -9.57 -20.19
N GLY A 245 -17.93 -10.36 -21.19
CA GLY A 245 -17.87 -9.91 -22.58
C GLY A 245 -16.67 -8.99 -22.90
N ALA A 246 -15.69 -8.91 -22.00
CA ALA A 246 -14.48 -8.13 -22.24
C ALA A 246 -13.59 -8.76 -23.31
N SER A 247 -12.97 -7.95 -24.18
CA SER A 247 -12.04 -8.41 -25.19
C SER A 247 -10.68 -8.78 -24.60
N ILE A 248 -10.07 -9.88 -25.04
CA ILE A 248 -8.72 -10.25 -24.61
C ILE A 248 -7.68 -9.52 -25.48
N TYR A 249 -6.71 -8.89 -24.83
CA TYR A 249 -5.56 -8.30 -25.53
C TYR A 249 -4.65 -9.38 -26.11
N THR A 250 -4.34 -9.28 -27.39
CA THR A 250 -3.49 -10.24 -28.11
C THR A 250 -2.23 -9.59 -28.73
N GLY A 251 -2.00 -8.29 -28.48
CA GLY A 251 -0.85 -7.56 -28.98
C GLY A 251 0.42 -7.80 -28.15
N ASN A 252 1.51 -7.14 -28.57
CA ASN A 252 2.83 -7.29 -27.94
C ASN A 252 3.20 -6.10 -27.03
N ASP A 253 2.56 -4.94 -27.18
CA ASP A 253 2.85 -3.73 -26.40
C ASP A 253 1.56 -2.97 -26.10
N ILE A 254 0.99 -3.27 -24.93
CA ILE A 254 -0.27 -2.68 -24.45
C ILE A 254 -0.20 -1.15 -24.35
N TYR A 255 0.98 -0.57 -24.08
CA TYR A 255 1.14 0.86 -23.89
C TYR A 255 0.97 1.66 -25.19
N SER A 256 1.29 1.05 -26.33
CA SER A 256 1.18 1.66 -27.66
C SER A 256 -0.23 1.60 -28.25
N GLU A 257 -1.17 0.96 -27.57
CA GLU A 257 -2.54 0.83 -28.06
C GLU A 257 -3.35 2.13 -27.86
N ASN A 258 -4.31 2.33 -28.76
CA ASN A 258 -5.23 3.46 -28.64
C ASN A 258 -6.29 3.15 -27.59
N MET A 259 -6.24 3.87 -26.47
CA MET A 259 -7.16 3.73 -25.36
C MET A 259 -7.51 5.09 -24.77
N ASP A 260 -8.66 5.18 -24.13
CA ASP A 260 -9.03 6.36 -23.34
C ASP A 260 -8.44 6.25 -21.91
N ILE A 261 -8.51 5.07 -21.32
CA ILE A 261 -8.11 4.83 -19.93
C ILE A 261 -7.21 3.59 -19.85
N TYR A 262 -6.09 3.73 -19.17
CA TYR A 262 -5.22 2.63 -18.76
C TYR A 262 -5.43 2.33 -17.28
N ALA A 263 -5.78 1.10 -16.95
CA ALA A 263 -6.04 0.64 -15.59
C ALA A 263 -5.04 -0.47 -15.18
N PRO A 264 -3.86 -0.11 -14.64
CA PRO A 264 -2.92 -1.08 -14.07
C PRO A 264 -3.50 -1.68 -12.79
N CYS A 265 -3.77 -3.01 -12.78
CA CYS A 265 -4.37 -3.73 -11.67
C CYS A 265 -3.53 -4.93 -11.21
N ALA A 266 -2.30 -5.10 -11.75
CA ALA A 266 -1.38 -6.18 -11.40
C ALA A 266 -0.19 -5.64 -10.61
N LEU A 267 0.94 -5.40 -11.28
CA LEU A 267 2.17 -4.93 -10.66
C LEU A 267 2.25 -3.41 -10.65
N GLY A 268 2.97 -2.86 -9.66
CA GLY A 268 3.36 -1.46 -9.66
C GLY A 268 4.46 -1.14 -10.67
N ALA A 269 4.82 0.14 -10.79
CA ALA A 269 5.87 0.66 -11.65
C ALA A 269 5.68 0.35 -13.15
N THR A 270 4.45 0.14 -13.58
CA THR A 270 4.14 -0.09 -15.01
C THR A 270 4.24 1.18 -15.84
N VAL A 271 4.12 2.35 -15.22
CA VAL A 271 4.42 3.65 -15.84
C VAL A 271 5.83 4.06 -15.42
N ASN A 272 6.78 3.87 -16.31
CA ASN A 272 8.22 4.05 -16.08
C ASN A 272 8.90 4.68 -17.31
N ASP A 273 10.23 4.82 -17.26
CA ASP A 273 11.02 5.46 -18.32
C ASP A 273 10.83 4.83 -19.72
N GLU A 274 10.52 3.53 -19.79
CA GLU A 274 10.34 2.81 -21.06
C GLU A 274 8.91 2.92 -21.60
N THR A 275 7.92 2.92 -20.69
CA THR A 275 6.49 2.79 -21.05
C THR A 275 5.80 4.14 -21.18
N ILE A 276 6.23 5.13 -20.39
CA ILE A 276 5.56 6.42 -20.29
C ILE A 276 5.44 7.15 -21.63
N TYR A 277 6.47 7.08 -22.47
CA TYR A 277 6.47 7.75 -23.79
C TYR A 277 5.65 7.01 -24.85
N LYS A 278 5.43 5.70 -24.68
CA LYS A 278 4.59 4.88 -25.55
C LYS A 278 3.10 5.01 -25.23
N LEU A 279 2.79 5.28 -23.95
CA LEU A 279 1.43 5.27 -23.44
C LEU A 279 0.55 6.29 -24.16
N LYS A 280 -0.55 5.83 -24.75
CA LYS A 280 -1.50 6.66 -25.49
C LYS A 280 -2.78 6.96 -24.69
N ALA A 281 -2.93 6.39 -23.51
CA ALA A 281 -4.03 6.67 -22.62
C ALA A 281 -4.13 8.17 -22.28
N LYS A 282 -5.34 8.65 -22.10
CA LYS A 282 -5.62 10.03 -21.63
C LYS A 282 -5.80 10.09 -20.12
N VAL A 283 -6.13 8.95 -19.53
CA VAL A 283 -6.32 8.77 -18.07
C VAL A 283 -5.60 7.51 -17.63
N ILE A 284 -4.95 7.56 -16.46
CA ILE A 284 -4.43 6.40 -15.74
C ILE A 284 -5.22 6.28 -14.45
N ALA A 285 -5.91 5.15 -14.24
CA ALA A 285 -6.67 4.87 -13.03
C ALA A 285 -6.83 3.36 -12.83
N GLY A 286 -6.00 2.76 -12.00
CA GLY A 286 -5.99 1.32 -11.71
C GLY A 286 -5.82 1.00 -10.24
N ALA A 287 -5.89 -0.28 -9.91
CA ALA A 287 -5.82 -0.76 -8.53
C ALA A 287 -4.39 -0.97 -8.00
N ALA A 288 -3.39 -1.04 -8.89
CA ALA A 288 -2.01 -1.31 -8.50
C ALA A 288 -1.46 -0.20 -7.59
N ASN A 289 -0.73 -0.59 -6.56
CA ASN A 289 0.03 0.36 -5.75
C ASN A 289 1.29 0.80 -6.53
N ASN A 290 1.71 2.05 -6.33
CA ASN A 290 2.89 2.62 -7.00
C ASN A 290 2.83 2.45 -8.52
N GLN A 291 1.75 2.91 -9.16
CA GLN A 291 1.56 2.82 -10.62
C GLN A 291 2.72 3.49 -11.36
N LEU A 292 3.23 4.61 -10.83
CA LEU A 292 4.40 5.31 -11.32
C LEU A 292 5.67 4.77 -10.65
N ALA A 293 6.68 4.42 -11.43
CA ALA A 293 7.96 3.94 -10.89
C ALA A 293 8.66 4.98 -10.02
N THR A 294 8.54 6.27 -10.37
CA THR A 294 9.00 7.41 -9.57
C THR A 294 7.98 8.54 -9.69
N GLU A 295 7.18 8.75 -8.65
CA GLU A 295 6.06 9.69 -8.64
C GLU A 295 6.45 11.11 -9.07
N ALA A 296 7.56 11.63 -8.54
CA ALA A 296 8.01 12.99 -8.86
C ALA A 296 8.42 13.15 -10.33
N ILE A 297 9.09 12.14 -10.90
CA ILE A 297 9.59 12.19 -12.30
C ILE A 297 8.44 11.90 -13.26
N HIS A 298 7.81 10.74 -13.12
CA HIS A 298 6.79 10.29 -14.06
C HIS A 298 5.51 11.10 -13.97
N GLY A 299 5.15 11.59 -12.77
CA GLY A 299 4.01 12.50 -12.59
C GLY A 299 4.19 13.81 -13.36
N ALA A 300 5.39 14.40 -13.36
CA ALA A 300 5.70 15.59 -14.13
C ALA A 300 5.61 15.34 -15.66
N VAL A 301 6.13 14.21 -16.13
CA VAL A 301 6.04 13.81 -17.55
C VAL A 301 4.58 13.61 -17.99
N LEU A 302 3.76 12.96 -17.13
CA LEU A 302 2.32 12.79 -17.43
C LEU A 302 1.61 14.15 -17.51
N GLN A 303 1.92 15.07 -16.61
CA GLN A 303 1.38 16.43 -16.63
C GLN A 303 1.75 17.16 -17.91
N GLU A 304 3.02 17.13 -18.35
CA GLU A 304 3.47 17.72 -19.60
C GLU A 304 2.75 17.13 -20.82
N ARG A 305 2.51 15.81 -20.79
CA ARG A 305 1.78 15.10 -21.85
C ARG A 305 0.25 15.29 -21.77
N GLY A 306 -0.25 15.97 -20.74
CA GLY A 306 -1.67 16.17 -20.53
C GLY A 306 -2.43 14.86 -20.23
N ILE A 307 -1.76 13.86 -19.69
CA ILE A 307 -2.36 12.61 -19.22
C ILE A 307 -2.77 12.80 -17.77
N VAL A 308 -4.04 12.50 -17.44
CA VAL A 308 -4.55 12.59 -16.08
C VAL A 308 -4.21 11.31 -15.34
N ASP A 309 -3.50 11.43 -14.22
CA ASP A 309 -3.16 10.36 -13.32
C ASP A 309 -4.00 10.47 -12.03
N ALA A 310 -4.86 9.49 -11.77
CA ALA A 310 -5.60 9.42 -10.51
C ALA A 310 -4.69 8.78 -9.46
N PRO A 311 -4.40 9.46 -8.31
CA PRO A 311 -3.48 8.95 -7.31
C PRO A 311 -3.90 7.58 -6.78
N ASP A 312 -3.06 6.58 -6.99
CA ASP A 312 -3.34 5.18 -6.69
C ASP A 312 -3.67 4.94 -5.22
N PHE A 313 -2.93 5.57 -4.30
CA PHE A 313 -3.12 5.40 -2.86
C PHE A 313 -4.47 5.96 -2.34
N LEU A 314 -5.17 6.80 -3.14
CA LEU A 314 -6.55 7.18 -2.87
C LEU A 314 -7.53 6.22 -3.54
N ILE A 315 -7.42 6.02 -4.88
CA ILE A 315 -8.48 5.31 -5.59
C ILE A 315 -8.54 3.83 -5.22
N ASN A 316 -7.41 3.22 -4.83
CA ASN A 316 -7.38 1.84 -4.33
C ASN A 316 -7.60 1.72 -2.80
N ALA A 317 -8.08 2.78 -2.15
CA ALA A 317 -8.23 2.80 -0.69
C ALA A 317 -9.46 2.02 -0.15
N GLY A 318 -10.24 1.39 -1.01
CA GLY A 318 -11.38 0.56 -0.58
C GLY A 318 -11.00 -0.51 0.45
N GLY A 319 -9.79 -1.08 0.33
CA GLY A 319 -9.29 -2.05 1.31
C GLY A 319 -9.14 -1.47 2.73
N ILE A 320 -8.54 -0.30 2.87
CA ILE A 320 -8.41 0.35 4.19
C ILE A 320 -9.78 0.82 4.72
N ILE A 321 -10.69 1.24 3.86
CA ILE A 321 -12.07 1.59 4.25
C ILE A 321 -12.79 0.35 4.79
N ASN A 322 -12.63 -0.80 4.13
CA ASN A 322 -13.23 -2.06 4.55
C ASN A 322 -12.72 -2.52 5.93
N VAL A 323 -11.41 -2.52 6.17
CA VAL A 323 -10.85 -2.91 7.47
C VAL A 323 -11.12 -1.86 8.56
N TYR A 324 -11.25 -0.58 8.20
CA TYR A 324 -11.67 0.46 9.15
C TYR A 324 -13.10 0.23 9.65
N ALA A 325 -13.95 -0.33 8.81
CA ALA A 325 -15.32 -0.70 9.17
C ALA A 325 -15.37 -1.74 10.31
N GLU A 326 -14.41 -2.66 10.37
CA GLU A 326 -14.29 -3.62 11.48
C GLU A 326 -14.07 -2.91 12.83
N LEU A 327 -13.29 -1.82 12.83
CA LEU A 327 -12.96 -1.05 14.03
C LEU A 327 -14.13 -0.19 14.51
N GLU A 328 -14.89 0.37 13.57
CA GLU A 328 -15.98 1.33 13.83
C GLU A 328 -17.37 0.67 13.88
N GLY A 329 -17.47 -0.61 13.48
CA GLY A 329 -18.75 -1.31 13.38
C GLY A 329 -19.67 -0.77 12.29
N TYR A 330 -19.11 -0.30 11.17
CA TYR A 330 -19.87 0.21 10.03
C TYR A 330 -20.61 -0.90 9.30
N ASP A 331 -21.82 -0.61 8.85
CA ASP A 331 -22.55 -1.48 7.95
C ASP A 331 -22.09 -1.29 6.47
N LYS A 332 -22.62 -2.12 5.59
CA LYS A 332 -22.29 -2.09 4.15
C LYS A 332 -22.63 -0.74 3.48
N HIS A 333 -23.69 -0.05 3.92
CA HIS A 333 -24.08 1.24 3.35
C HIS A 333 -23.05 2.31 3.69
N GLU A 334 -22.56 2.31 4.92
CA GLU A 334 -21.54 3.25 5.36
C GLU A 334 -20.19 3.01 4.65
N ILE A 335 -19.80 1.75 4.47
CA ILE A 335 -18.61 1.37 3.68
C ILE A 335 -18.73 1.90 2.26
N MET A 336 -19.87 1.65 1.60
CA MET A 336 -20.12 2.12 0.23
C MET A 336 -20.09 3.65 0.14
N ARG A 337 -20.78 4.35 1.03
CA ARG A 337 -20.81 5.82 1.08
C ARG A 337 -19.40 6.43 1.24
N LYS A 338 -18.57 5.84 2.10
CA LYS A 338 -17.17 6.27 2.26
C LYS A 338 -16.35 6.00 1.00
N THR A 339 -16.59 4.88 0.36
CA THR A 339 -15.89 4.51 -0.88
C THR A 339 -16.33 5.42 -2.05
N GLU A 340 -17.60 5.76 -2.15
CA GLU A 340 -18.12 6.72 -3.15
C GLU A 340 -17.47 8.10 -3.03
N ASN A 341 -17.14 8.53 -1.82
CA ASN A 341 -16.49 9.83 -1.60
C ASN A 341 -15.08 9.91 -2.23
N ILE A 342 -14.48 8.79 -2.63
CA ILE A 342 -13.25 8.76 -3.44
C ILE A 342 -13.41 9.60 -4.70
N TYR A 343 -14.61 9.61 -5.31
CA TYR A 343 -14.93 10.46 -6.46
C TYR A 343 -14.66 11.94 -6.16
N ASN A 344 -15.28 12.47 -5.09
CA ASN A 344 -15.16 13.88 -4.73
C ASN A 344 -13.73 14.26 -4.37
N THR A 345 -13.04 13.41 -3.59
CA THR A 345 -11.64 13.64 -3.21
C THR A 345 -10.72 13.59 -4.44
N THR A 346 -10.99 12.70 -5.41
CA THR A 346 -10.24 12.67 -6.67
C THR A 346 -10.42 13.96 -7.47
N ILE A 347 -11.64 14.47 -7.60
CA ILE A 347 -11.91 15.76 -8.25
C ILE A 347 -11.13 16.89 -7.57
N GLU A 348 -11.21 16.98 -6.24
CA GLU A 348 -10.49 17.99 -5.44
C GLU A 348 -8.98 17.96 -5.72
N ILE A 349 -8.38 16.76 -5.76
CA ILE A 349 -6.95 16.59 -6.06
C ILE A 349 -6.62 17.09 -7.46
N LEU A 350 -7.40 16.68 -8.47
CA LEU A 350 -7.17 17.03 -9.87
C LEU A 350 -7.30 18.54 -10.10
N GLU A 351 -8.32 19.18 -9.51
CA GLU A 351 -8.49 20.62 -9.56
C GLU A 351 -7.38 21.38 -8.83
N SER A 352 -6.97 20.90 -7.65
CA SER A 352 -5.85 21.45 -6.89
C SER A 352 -4.53 21.35 -7.66
N ALA A 353 -4.26 20.18 -8.27
CA ALA A 353 -3.08 19.96 -9.09
C ALA A 353 -3.02 20.94 -10.28
N ALA A 354 -4.12 21.05 -11.02
CA ALA A 354 -4.23 21.95 -12.16
C ALA A 354 -4.08 23.43 -11.76
N LYS A 355 -4.76 23.84 -10.69
CA LYS A 355 -4.71 25.22 -10.18
C LYS A 355 -3.30 25.64 -9.74
N ASN A 356 -2.56 24.74 -9.11
CA ASN A 356 -1.26 25.03 -8.51
C ASN A 356 -0.08 24.64 -9.44
N GLY A 357 -0.33 24.04 -10.60
CA GLY A 357 0.73 23.60 -11.53
C GLY A 357 1.62 22.49 -10.97
N ILE A 358 1.09 21.64 -10.10
CA ILE A 358 1.81 20.53 -9.44
C ILE A 358 1.24 19.17 -9.89
N THR A 359 1.98 18.08 -9.63
CA THR A 359 1.50 16.72 -9.94
C THR A 359 0.31 16.34 -9.05
N THR A 360 -0.51 15.41 -9.52
CA THR A 360 -1.66 14.88 -8.77
C THR A 360 -1.25 14.23 -7.45
N ASN A 361 -0.15 13.50 -7.45
CA ASN A 361 0.44 12.92 -6.24
C ASN A 361 0.83 14.01 -5.22
N GLN A 362 1.53 15.07 -5.66
CA GLN A 362 1.89 16.18 -4.79
C GLN A 362 0.66 16.89 -4.21
N ALA A 363 -0.39 17.09 -5.01
CA ALA A 363 -1.66 17.67 -4.55
C ALA A 363 -2.32 16.80 -3.49
N ALA A 364 -2.39 15.47 -3.73
CA ALA A 364 -2.94 14.51 -2.78
C ALA A 364 -2.18 14.50 -1.45
N VAL A 365 -0.84 14.50 -1.49
CA VAL A 365 0.00 14.57 -0.29
C VAL A 365 -0.22 15.88 0.46
N ASN A 366 -0.36 17.00 -0.24
CA ASN A 366 -0.61 18.31 0.39
C ASN A 366 -1.96 18.32 1.11
N ILE A 367 -3.04 17.81 0.51
CA ILE A 367 -4.36 17.70 1.13
C ILE A 367 -4.30 16.79 2.36
N ALA A 368 -3.63 15.64 2.26
CA ALA A 368 -3.45 14.74 3.40
C ALA A 368 -2.70 15.41 4.57
N LYS A 369 -1.62 16.15 4.28
CA LYS A 369 -0.85 16.90 5.28
C LYS A 369 -1.68 18.01 5.93
N SER A 370 -2.48 18.75 5.17
CA SER A 370 -3.37 19.80 5.71
C SER A 370 -4.34 19.20 6.72
N ARG A 371 -4.97 18.06 6.41
CA ARG A 371 -5.89 17.39 7.34
C ARG A 371 -5.19 16.95 8.63
N ILE A 372 -3.97 16.43 8.55
CA ILE A 372 -3.19 16.03 9.73
C ILE A 372 -2.87 17.25 10.59
N GLU A 373 -2.44 18.37 9.98
CA GLU A 373 -2.08 19.59 10.71
C GLU A 373 -3.30 20.25 11.36
N GLU A 374 -4.44 20.30 10.67
CA GLU A 374 -5.71 20.79 11.24
C GLU A 374 -6.11 20.00 12.49
N ARG A 375 -6.00 18.67 12.45
CA ARG A 375 -6.28 17.82 13.62
C ARG A 375 -5.28 18.07 14.75
N LYS A 376 -4.01 18.22 14.44
CA LYS A 376 -2.97 18.53 15.43
C LYS A 376 -3.24 19.82 16.16
N ILE A 377 -3.63 20.87 15.42
CA ILE A 377 -4.05 22.17 15.99
C ILE A 377 -5.29 21.99 16.88
N ALA A 378 -6.27 21.20 16.44
CA ALA A 378 -7.48 20.93 17.22
C ALA A 378 -7.19 20.19 18.53
N ASN A 379 -6.27 19.23 18.51
CA ASN A 379 -5.86 18.45 19.69
C ASN A 379 -5.01 19.28 20.68
N SER A 380 -4.46 20.43 20.26
CA SER A 380 -3.61 21.31 21.11
C SER A 380 -4.43 22.39 21.84
N LYS A 381 -5.71 22.51 21.55
CA LYS A 381 -6.67 23.42 22.20
C LYS A 381 -7.43 22.71 23.30
#